data_209ce5afc5b2281b225088f8e3edc500
#
_entry.id   209ce5afc5b2281b225088f8e3edc500
#
_cell.length_a   1.000
_cell.length_b   1.000
_cell.length_c   1.000
_cell.angle_alpha   90.00
_cell.angle_beta   90.00
_cell.angle_gamma   90.00
#
_symmetry.space_group_name_H-M   'P 1'
#
loop_
_entity.id
_entity.type
_entity.pdbx_description
1 polymer ?
#
loop_
_entity_poly.entity_id
_entity_poly.type
_entity_poly.pdbx_seq_one_letter_code
_entity_poly.pdbx_strand_id
1 'polypeptide(L)'
;MPAQASFDYAILRVVPRVERQEFVNAGIVVLCLEKRYLAARIRFDRMRLKALWPDVDIDLIDEHLKAVARICEGDPAAGPIAQLSRRERFHWLVSPRSTVIQPSPVHSGVCDGTENLLARLEQQFLG
;
A
#
# COMPACT_ATOMS: atom_id res chain seq x y z
N MET A 1 3.72 30.73 -6.29
CA MET A 1 3.64 29.39 -6.95
C MET A 1 3.62 28.32 -5.88
N PRO A 2 2.69 27.38 -5.94
CA PRO A 2 2.78 26.24 -5.05
C PRO A 2 4.03 25.44 -5.36
N ALA A 3 4.78 25.10 -4.31
CA ALA A 3 5.97 24.29 -4.46
C ALA A 3 5.58 22.85 -4.80
N GLN A 4 6.14 22.33 -5.87
CA GLN A 4 5.97 20.92 -6.21
C GLN A 4 6.79 20.05 -5.24
N ALA A 5 6.27 18.88 -4.93
CA ALA A 5 6.94 17.92 -4.06
C ALA A 5 7.05 16.58 -4.77
N SER A 6 8.15 15.90 -4.52
CA SER A 6 8.33 14.52 -4.99
C SER A 6 7.65 13.57 -4.03
N PHE A 7 7.04 12.54 -4.56
CA PHE A 7 6.50 11.44 -3.75
C PHE A 7 6.94 10.10 -4.31
N ASP A 8 6.97 9.10 -3.43
CA ASP A 8 7.23 7.71 -3.80
C ASP A 8 5.98 6.90 -3.49
N TYR A 9 5.72 5.88 -4.29
CA TYR A 9 4.59 5.00 -4.04
C TYR A 9 4.88 3.58 -4.48
N ALA A 10 4.17 2.64 -3.89
CA ALA A 10 4.17 1.25 -4.29
C ALA A 10 2.74 0.72 -4.23
N ILE A 11 2.43 -0.21 -5.14
CA ILE A 11 1.15 -0.88 -5.16
C ILE A 11 1.28 -2.14 -4.31
N LEU A 12 0.31 -2.37 -3.41
CA LEU A 12 0.22 -3.60 -2.65
C LEU A 12 -0.58 -4.62 -3.46
N ARG A 13 -0.03 -5.81 -3.59
CA ARG A 13 -0.61 -6.90 -4.38
C ARG A 13 -0.96 -8.06 -3.48
N VAL A 14 -2.12 -8.66 -3.71
CA VAL A 14 -2.46 -9.96 -3.13
C VAL A 14 -2.09 -11.01 -4.14
N VAL A 15 -1.18 -11.91 -3.74
CA VAL A 15 -0.65 -12.98 -4.59
C VAL A 15 -1.15 -14.30 -4.01
N PRO A 16 -2.30 -14.85 -4.50
CA PRO A 16 -2.90 -16.05 -3.90
C PRO A 16 -2.02 -17.27 -3.97
N ARG A 17 -1.32 -17.44 -5.10
CA ARG A 17 -0.37 -18.53 -5.30
C ARG A 17 0.93 -17.95 -5.80
N VAL A 18 1.92 -17.89 -4.93
CA VAL A 18 3.21 -17.27 -5.23
C VAL A 18 3.87 -17.92 -6.45
N GLU A 19 3.76 -19.23 -6.58
CA GLU A 19 4.37 -19.98 -7.68
C GLU A 19 3.77 -19.64 -9.06
N ARG A 20 2.54 -19.11 -9.09
CA ARG A 20 1.88 -18.73 -10.34
C ARG A 20 2.09 -17.27 -10.70
N GLN A 21 2.53 -16.47 -9.75
CA GLN A 21 2.77 -15.04 -9.93
C GLN A 21 1.55 -14.24 -10.40
N GLU A 22 0.37 -14.79 -10.22
CA GLU A 22 -0.89 -14.06 -10.46
C GLU A 22 -1.18 -13.18 -9.26
N PHE A 23 -1.69 -11.98 -9.47
CA PHE A 23 -1.99 -11.08 -8.37
C PHE A 23 -3.15 -10.14 -8.68
N VAL A 24 -3.70 -9.58 -7.61
CA VAL A 24 -4.73 -8.54 -7.67
C VAL A 24 -4.19 -7.33 -6.92
N ASN A 25 -4.26 -6.16 -7.54
CA ASN A 25 -3.91 -4.92 -6.86
C ASN A 25 -4.92 -4.65 -5.74
N ALA A 26 -4.42 -4.36 -4.55
CA ALA A 26 -5.28 -4.28 -3.37
C ALA A 26 -5.04 -3.01 -2.55
N GLY A 27 -3.96 -2.28 -2.81
CA GLY A 27 -3.67 -1.09 -2.05
C GLY A 27 -2.55 -0.27 -2.65
N ILE A 28 -2.38 0.93 -2.13
CA ILE A 28 -1.30 1.84 -2.49
C ILE A 28 -0.74 2.43 -1.22
N VAL A 29 0.59 2.51 -1.13
CA VAL A 29 1.29 3.21 -0.06
C VAL A 29 2.04 4.38 -0.68
N VAL A 30 1.88 5.58 -0.11
CA VAL A 30 2.44 6.81 -0.64
C VAL A 30 3.25 7.52 0.44
N LEU A 31 4.48 7.91 0.09
CA LEU A 31 5.35 8.70 0.95
C LEU A 31 5.70 10.02 0.27
N CYS A 32 5.44 11.14 0.95
CA CYS A 32 5.92 12.45 0.54
C CYS A 32 6.60 13.10 1.75
N LEU A 33 7.92 13.00 1.81
CA LEU A 33 8.68 13.47 2.98
C LEU A 33 8.57 14.99 3.18
N GLU A 34 8.59 15.75 2.09
CA GLU A 34 8.50 17.20 2.16
C GLU A 34 7.19 17.68 2.80
N LYS A 35 6.11 16.94 2.60
CA LYS A 35 4.80 17.25 3.15
C LYS A 35 4.50 16.48 4.43
N ARG A 36 5.45 15.73 4.96
CA ARG A 36 5.28 14.89 6.16
C ARG A 36 4.07 13.96 6.02
N TYR A 37 4.00 13.28 4.89
CA TYR A 37 2.83 12.50 4.51
C TYR A 37 3.25 11.06 4.25
N LEU A 38 2.60 10.14 4.94
CA LEU A 38 2.66 8.70 4.67
C LEU A 38 1.25 8.18 4.83
N ALA A 39 0.70 7.60 3.78
CA ALA A 39 -0.68 7.12 3.80
C ALA A 39 -0.82 5.89 2.92
N ALA A 40 -1.85 5.11 3.22
CA ALA A 40 -2.23 3.96 2.41
C ALA A 40 -3.71 4.01 2.09
N ARG A 41 -4.07 3.50 0.93
CA ARG A 41 -5.46 3.28 0.54
C ARG A 41 -5.61 1.82 0.19
N ILE A 42 -6.58 1.16 0.82
CA ILE A 42 -6.86 -0.25 0.60
C ILE A 42 -8.19 -0.37 -0.14
N ARG A 43 -8.16 -1.03 -1.29
CA ARG A 43 -9.35 -1.31 -2.07
C ARG A 43 -9.06 -2.48 -3.00
N PHE A 44 -9.82 -3.56 -2.88
CA PHE A 44 -9.63 -4.71 -3.76
C PHE A 44 -10.96 -5.39 -4.08
N ASP A 45 -10.97 -6.06 -5.22
CA ASP A 45 -12.14 -6.80 -5.69
C ASP A 45 -12.12 -8.21 -5.09
N ARG A 46 -12.97 -8.43 -4.11
CA ARG A 46 -13.06 -9.73 -3.40
C ARG A 46 -13.49 -10.85 -4.33
N MET A 47 -14.38 -10.55 -5.28
CA MET A 47 -14.86 -11.55 -6.25
C MET A 47 -13.75 -11.99 -7.20
N ARG A 48 -12.95 -11.03 -7.67
CA ARG A 48 -11.80 -11.35 -8.53
C ARG A 48 -10.79 -12.21 -7.80
N LEU A 49 -10.52 -11.87 -6.53
CA LEU A 49 -9.59 -12.63 -5.72
C LEU A 49 -10.06 -14.06 -5.50
N LYS A 50 -11.36 -14.24 -5.22
CA LYS A 50 -11.96 -15.57 -5.04
C LYS A 50 -11.97 -16.36 -6.36
N ALA A 51 -12.10 -15.68 -7.49
CA ALA A 51 -12.03 -16.33 -8.79
C ALA A 51 -10.63 -16.91 -9.06
N LEU A 52 -9.58 -16.18 -8.66
CA LEU A 52 -8.20 -16.67 -8.79
C LEU A 52 -7.88 -17.78 -7.79
N TRP A 53 -8.44 -17.70 -6.59
CA TRP A 53 -8.18 -18.65 -5.53
C TRP A 53 -9.44 -18.84 -4.67
N PRO A 54 -10.28 -19.85 -5.00
CA PRO A 54 -11.54 -20.06 -4.29
C PRO A 54 -11.38 -20.31 -2.78
N ASP A 55 -10.26 -20.87 -2.35
CA ASP A 55 -9.99 -21.18 -0.95
C ASP A 55 -9.34 -20.01 -0.19
N VAL A 56 -9.28 -18.83 -0.79
CA VAL A 56 -8.64 -17.68 -0.16
C VAL A 56 -9.35 -17.27 1.13
N ASP A 57 -8.55 -16.97 2.16
CA ASP A 57 -9.06 -16.42 3.41
C ASP A 57 -9.12 -14.89 3.27
N ILE A 58 -10.25 -14.39 2.82
CA ILE A 58 -10.48 -12.96 2.58
C ILE A 58 -10.31 -12.16 3.88
N ASP A 59 -10.81 -12.68 4.99
CA ASP A 59 -10.75 -11.95 6.27
C ASP A 59 -9.31 -11.78 6.74
N LEU A 60 -8.48 -12.79 6.57
CA LEU A 60 -7.07 -12.72 6.91
C LEU A 60 -6.34 -11.69 6.05
N ILE A 61 -6.62 -11.68 4.75
CA ILE A 61 -6.02 -10.71 3.83
C ILE A 61 -6.45 -9.29 4.19
N ASP A 62 -7.73 -9.09 4.45
CA ASP A 62 -8.27 -7.79 4.85
C ASP A 62 -7.60 -7.29 6.13
N GLU A 63 -7.42 -8.16 7.10
CA GLU A 63 -6.76 -7.85 8.37
C GLU A 63 -5.31 -7.41 8.15
N HIS A 64 -4.56 -8.12 7.30
CA HIS A 64 -3.19 -7.75 6.96
C HIS A 64 -3.11 -6.40 6.26
N LEU A 65 -4.02 -6.13 5.33
CA LEU A 65 -4.05 -4.85 4.61
C LEU A 65 -4.41 -3.69 5.54
N LYS A 66 -5.34 -3.91 6.47
CA LYS A 66 -5.69 -2.90 7.49
C LYS A 66 -4.51 -2.59 8.40
N ALA A 67 -3.67 -3.57 8.71
CA ALA A 67 -2.47 -3.36 9.50
C ALA A 67 -1.50 -2.40 8.78
N VAL A 68 -1.38 -2.50 7.45
CA VAL A 68 -0.57 -1.57 6.66
C VAL A 68 -1.06 -0.13 6.86
N ALA A 69 -2.35 0.09 6.78
CA ALA A 69 -2.93 1.43 6.98
C ALA A 69 -2.62 1.98 8.37
N ARG A 70 -2.73 1.14 9.40
CA ARG A 70 -2.42 1.54 10.78
C ARG A 70 -0.95 1.89 10.97
N ILE A 71 -0.05 1.15 10.32
CA ILE A 71 1.38 1.47 10.34
C ILE A 71 1.62 2.84 9.69
N CYS A 72 0.98 3.13 8.57
CA CYS A 72 1.10 4.44 7.92
C CYS A 72 0.63 5.57 8.83
N GLU A 73 -0.41 5.35 9.61
CA GLU A 73 -0.94 6.33 10.56
C GLU A 73 -0.06 6.51 11.81
N GLY A 74 0.88 5.59 12.04
CA GLY A 74 1.70 5.61 13.24
C GLY A 74 0.96 5.18 14.48
N ASP A 75 -0.06 4.33 14.33
CA ASP A 75 -0.87 3.83 15.43
C ASP A 75 -0.02 2.97 16.38
N PRO A 76 0.12 3.36 17.67
CA PRO A 76 0.91 2.57 18.62
C PRO A 76 0.44 1.13 18.76
N ALA A 77 -0.85 0.87 18.55
CA ALA A 77 -1.42 -0.46 18.64
C ALA A 77 -0.95 -1.37 17.49
N ALA A 78 -0.38 -0.80 16.43
CA ALA A 78 0.14 -1.58 15.30
C ALA A 78 1.55 -2.13 15.54
N GLY A 79 2.14 -1.88 16.72
CA GLY A 79 3.42 -2.45 17.13
C GLY A 79 4.62 -1.54 16.92
N PRO A 80 5.85 -2.07 17.13
CA PRO A 80 7.07 -1.25 17.10
C PRO A 80 7.34 -0.56 15.76
N ILE A 81 6.99 -1.19 14.64
CA ILE A 81 7.23 -0.62 13.31
C ILE A 81 6.48 0.72 13.15
N ALA A 82 5.28 0.82 13.70
CA ALA A 82 4.48 2.03 13.64
C ALA A 82 5.11 3.21 14.40
N GLN A 83 6.09 2.94 15.26
CA GLN A 83 6.82 3.96 16.04
C GLN A 83 8.01 4.56 15.28
N LEU A 84 8.39 3.97 14.17
CA LEU A 84 9.52 4.42 13.36
C LEU A 84 9.19 5.71 12.60
N SER A 85 10.21 6.37 12.03
CA SER A 85 9.99 7.54 11.18
C SER A 85 9.15 7.16 9.95
N ARG A 86 8.57 8.15 9.28
CA ARG A 86 7.80 7.91 8.04
C ARG A 86 8.63 7.20 6.98
N ARG A 87 9.87 7.64 6.80
CA ARG A 87 10.79 7.02 5.83
C ARG A 87 11.04 5.55 6.17
N GLU A 88 11.32 5.26 7.42
CA GLU A 88 11.59 3.90 7.87
C GLU A 88 10.37 3.00 7.74
N ARG A 89 9.19 3.53 8.08
CA ARG A 89 7.92 2.78 7.92
C ARG A 89 7.66 2.48 6.46
N PHE A 90 7.86 3.46 5.58
CA PHE A 90 7.68 3.23 4.14
C PHE A 90 8.64 2.17 3.63
N HIS A 91 9.91 2.26 3.96
CA HIS A 91 10.91 1.27 3.55
C HIS A 91 10.54 -0.14 4.02
N TRP A 92 10.05 -0.25 5.25
CA TRP A 92 9.60 -1.53 5.76
C TRP A 92 8.43 -2.10 4.97
N LEU A 93 7.44 -1.24 4.66
CA LEU A 93 6.23 -1.66 3.95
C LEU A 93 6.49 -2.08 2.52
N VAL A 94 7.47 -1.47 1.85
CA VAL A 94 7.75 -1.74 0.43
C VAL A 94 8.94 -2.69 0.23
N SER A 95 9.48 -3.24 1.28
CA SER A 95 10.55 -4.25 1.17
C SER A 95 10.04 -5.50 0.46
N PRO A 96 10.80 -6.07 -0.48
CA PRO A 96 10.38 -7.27 -1.20
C PRO A 96 10.05 -8.43 -0.25
N ARG A 97 8.97 -9.15 -0.56
CA ARG A 97 8.48 -10.26 0.24
C ARG A 97 7.97 -11.37 -0.66
N SER A 98 8.04 -12.61 -0.15
CA SER A 98 7.52 -13.79 -0.85
C SER A 98 6.27 -14.32 -0.16
N THR A 99 5.44 -13.43 0.36
CA THR A 99 4.20 -13.76 1.05
C THR A 99 2.98 -13.47 0.19
N VAL A 100 1.80 -13.73 0.73
CA VAL A 100 0.54 -13.51 0.02
C VAL A 100 0.32 -12.02 -0.32
N ILE A 101 0.84 -11.12 0.51
CA ILE A 101 0.79 -9.69 0.24
C ILE A 101 2.20 -9.22 -0.10
N GLN A 102 2.35 -8.66 -1.31
CA GLN A 102 3.65 -8.24 -1.82
C GLN A 102 3.57 -6.81 -2.36
N PRO A 103 4.59 -5.98 -2.11
CA PRO A 103 4.63 -4.66 -2.75
C PRO A 103 5.15 -4.76 -4.18
N SER A 104 4.71 -3.82 -5.01
CA SER A 104 5.34 -3.60 -6.30
C SER A 104 6.70 -2.92 -6.11
N PRO A 105 7.52 -2.79 -7.17
CA PRO A 105 8.64 -1.84 -7.14
C PRO A 105 8.16 -0.45 -6.78
N VAL A 106 9.04 0.35 -6.18
CA VAL A 106 8.73 1.73 -5.84
C VAL A 106 8.82 2.59 -7.10
N HIS A 107 7.82 3.45 -7.28
CA HIS A 107 7.77 4.44 -8.34
C HIS A 107 7.75 5.83 -7.73
N SER A 108 8.17 6.82 -8.48
CA SER A 108 8.21 8.21 -8.03
C SER A 108 7.39 9.10 -8.94
N GLY A 109 6.90 10.19 -8.39
CA GLY A 109 6.16 11.20 -9.12
C GLY A 109 6.31 12.56 -8.48
N VAL A 110 5.62 13.54 -9.04
CA VAL A 110 5.61 14.91 -8.55
C VAL A 110 4.17 15.36 -8.35
N CYS A 111 3.89 16.05 -7.27
CA CYS A 111 2.56 16.58 -6.97
C CYS A 111 2.65 18.02 -6.47
N ASP A 112 1.55 18.78 -6.64
CA ASP A 112 1.42 20.14 -6.12
C ASP A 112 0.99 20.15 -4.66
N GLY A 113 0.48 19.03 -4.17
CA GLY A 113 0.04 18.84 -2.79
C GLY A 113 -0.50 17.45 -2.61
N THR A 114 -0.74 17.07 -1.36
CA THR A 114 -1.16 15.70 -1.02
C THR A 114 -2.69 15.53 -0.93
N GLU A 115 -3.46 16.60 -1.03
CA GLU A 115 -4.90 16.58 -0.78
C GLU A 115 -5.66 15.56 -1.63
N ASN A 116 -5.37 15.50 -2.94
CA ASN A 116 -6.05 14.58 -3.85
C ASN A 116 -5.13 13.47 -4.37
N LEU A 117 -3.91 13.41 -3.87
CA LEU A 117 -2.90 12.49 -4.39
C LEU A 117 -3.32 11.03 -4.23
N LEU A 118 -3.74 10.66 -3.04
CA LEU A 118 -4.11 9.27 -2.74
C LEU A 118 -5.34 8.83 -3.53
N ALA A 119 -6.35 9.70 -3.61
CA ALA A 119 -7.57 9.41 -4.38
C ALA A 119 -7.28 9.25 -5.86
N ARG A 120 -6.39 10.07 -6.42
CA ARG A 120 -6.00 10.00 -7.82
C ARG A 120 -5.28 8.69 -8.13
N LEU A 121 -4.34 8.29 -7.27
CA LEU A 121 -3.62 7.03 -7.44
C LEU A 121 -4.53 5.82 -7.24
N GLU A 122 -5.47 5.90 -6.30
CA GLU A 122 -6.47 4.86 -6.11
C GLU A 122 -7.27 4.62 -7.39
N GLN A 123 -7.76 5.68 -8.00
CA GLN A 123 -8.54 5.59 -9.22
C GLN A 123 -7.71 5.03 -10.37
N GLN A 124 -6.45 5.41 -10.46
CA GLN A 124 -5.55 4.97 -11.53
C GLN A 124 -5.19 3.48 -11.42
N PHE A 125 -4.95 2.97 -10.21
CA PHE A 125 -4.40 1.63 -10.01
C PHE A 125 -5.35 0.64 -9.35
N LEU A 126 -6.36 1.09 -8.63
CA LEU A 126 -7.30 0.25 -7.92
C LEU A 126 -8.73 0.34 -8.45
N GLY A 127 -8.97 1.31 -9.31
CA GLY A 127 -10.30 1.55 -9.88
C GLY A 127 -10.70 0.59 -10.98
#